data_db5d44548f5de3a9ca0ff9dd21e3f7b2
#
_entry.id   db5d44548f5de3a9ca0ff9dd21e3f7b2
#
_cell.length_a   1.000
_cell.length_b   1.000
_cell.length_c   1.000
_cell.angle_alpha   90.00
_cell.angle_beta   90.00
_cell.angle_gamma   90.00
#
_symmetry.space_group_name_H-M   'P 1'
#
loop_
_entity.id
_entity.type
_entity.pdbx_description
1 polymer ?
#
loop_
_entity_poly.entity_id
_entity_poly.type
_entity_poly.pdbx_seq_one_letter_code
_entity_poly.pdbx_strand_id
1 'polypeptide(L)'
;DEDLSRGLGDVYKRQVVLSTSIAETSLTIPGIRVVVDSGYTRRALYDPSSGMSRLITQKISKAEAKQRMGRAGRIAEGWCYRYWSANEEGAMPEFPPSEIEISDLSNFALELSLWGSELKSMKFLTKPEPARLEKAYELLYQLGATTIENKITPHGQEISKFPCHVRLAHMLNKAGKKSAIIAALLQNKDILFNEGSSDFQLRIDHFQDEL
;
A
#
# COMPACT_ATOMS: atom_id res chain seq x y z
N ASP A 1 -15.93 -11.29 3.31
CA ASP A 1 -15.19 -11.69 2.09
C ASP A 1 -15.06 -13.22 1.91
N GLU A 2 -15.27 -14.02 2.96
CA GLU A 2 -15.25 -15.49 2.87
C GLU A 2 -16.52 -16.08 2.25
N ASP A 3 -17.62 -15.39 2.25
CA ASP A 3 -18.90 -15.89 1.75
C ASP A 3 -19.03 -15.88 0.21
N LEU A 4 -18.17 -15.15 -0.50
CA LEU A 4 -18.18 -15.10 -1.97
C LEU A 4 -17.60 -16.36 -2.64
N SER A 5 -16.92 -17.23 -1.87
CA SER A 5 -16.30 -18.46 -2.39
C SER A 5 -17.11 -19.74 -2.17
N ARG A 6 -18.22 -19.71 -1.43
CA ARG A 6 -19.01 -20.90 -1.06
C ARG A 6 -20.10 -21.34 -2.05
N GLY A 7 -20.17 -20.74 -3.22
CA GLY A 7 -21.23 -21.02 -4.20
C GLY A 7 -20.90 -21.98 -5.33
N LEU A 8 -19.98 -22.92 -5.17
CA LEU A 8 -19.54 -23.84 -6.26
C LEU A 8 -20.43 -25.09 -6.43
N GLY A 9 -21.69 -25.06 -6.09
CA GLY A 9 -22.54 -26.25 -6.05
C GLY A 9 -23.52 -26.48 -7.19
N ASP A 10 -23.78 -25.52 -8.11
CA ASP A 10 -24.84 -25.71 -9.11
C ASP A 10 -24.39 -25.33 -10.52
N VAL A 11 -24.35 -26.32 -11.39
CA VAL A 11 -23.95 -26.25 -12.82
C VAL A 11 -24.79 -25.27 -13.66
N TYR A 12 -25.88 -24.76 -13.14
CA TYR A 12 -26.83 -23.90 -13.86
C TYR A 12 -26.91 -22.44 -13.38
N LYS A 13 -26.13 -22.03 -12.38
CA LYS A 13 -26.16 -20.66 -11.87
C LYS A 13 -25.06 -19.81 -12.54
N ARG A 14 -25.45 -18.69 -13.13
CA ARG A 14 -24.51 -17.64 -13.50
C ARG A 14 -24.04 -16.94 -12.24
N GLN A 15 -22.74 -16.91 -12.02
CA GLN A 15 -22.12 -16.19 -10.91
C GLN A 15 -21.47 -14.92 -11.41
N VAL A 16 -21.63 -13.84 -10.65
CA VAL A 16 -20.92 -12.58 -10.85
C VAL A 16 -20.01 -12.39 -9.64
N VAL A 17 -18.71 -12.28 -9.91
CA VAL A 17 -17.71 -12.02 -8.88
C VAL A 17 -17.30 -10.56 -8.96
N LEU A 18 -17.54 -9.81 -7.89
CA LEU A 18 -17.05 -8.44 -7.74
C LEU A 18 -15.66 -8.49 -7.10
N SER A 19 -14.70 -7.83 -7.70
CA SER A 19 -13.33 -7.84 -7.21
C SER A 19 -12.64 -6.50 -7.41
N THR A 20 -11.69 -6.23 -6.54
CA THR A 20 -10.71 -5.15 -6.68
C THR A 20 -9.49 -5.65 -7.46
N SER A 21 -8.40 -4.86 -7.47
CA SER A 21 -7.11 -5.25 -8.06
C SER A 21 -6.51 -6.56 -7.52
N ILE A 22 -7.01 -7.09 -6.40
CA ILE A 22 -6.56 -8.37 -5.84
C ILE A 22 -6.74 -9.55 -6.81
N ALA A 23 -7.79 -9.52 -7.64
CA ALA A 23 -8.00 -10.54 -8.67
C ALA A 23 -7.10 -10.37 -9.89
N GLU A 24 -6.32 -9.32 -9.97
CA GLU A 24 -5.41 -9.05 -11.08
C GLU A 24 -4.22 -10.02 -11.09
N THR A 25 -3.62 -10.28 -9.91
CA THR A 25 -2.44 -11.14 -9.79
C THR A 25 -2.58 -12.23 -8.72
N SER A 26 -3.18 -11.92 -7.57
CA SER A 26 -3.06 -12.73 -6.36
C SER A 26 -4.09 -13.86 -6.26
N LEU A 27 -5.25 -13.74 -6.89
CA LEU A 27 -6.29 -14.75 -6.84
C LEU A 27 -6.51 -15.40 -8.21
N THR A 28 -6.62 -16.72 -8.22
CA THR A 28 -7.11 -17.46 -9.38
C THR A 28 -8.53 -17.92 -9.10
N ILE A 29 -9.50 -17.31 -9.80
CA ILE A 29 -10.90 -17.70 -9.71
C ILE A 29 -11.17 -18.67 -10.86
N PRO A 30 -11.48 -19.94 -10.55
CA PRO A 30 -11.74 -20.93 -11.59
C PRO A 30 -12.99 -20.59 -12.42
N GLY A 31 -12.95 -20.90 -13.71
CA GLY A 31 -14.15 -20.82 -14.57
C GLY A 31 -14.51 -19.41 -15.05
N ILE A 32 -13.70 -18.39 -14.80
CA ILE A 32 -13.95 -17.04 -15.34
C ILE A 32 -13.83 -17.05 -16.87
N ARG A 33 -14.92 -16.74 -17.55
CA ARG A 33 -15.03 -16.65 -19.01
C ARG A 33 -15.26 -15.23 -19.50
N VAL A 34 -15.74 -14.35 -18.63
CA VAL A 34 -16.05 -12.97 -18.97
C VAL A 34 -15.45 -12.06 -17.91
N VAL A 35 -14.70 -11.06 -18.36
CA VAL A 35 -14.18 -9.96 -17.53
C VAL A 35 -14.88 -8.68 -17.97
N VAL A 36 -15.37 -7.92 -17.01
CA VAL A 36 -15.89 -6.57 -17.20
C VAL A 36 -14.94 -5.64 -16.42
N ASP A 37 -14.19 -4.81 -17.14
CA ASP A 37 -13.17 -3.96 -16.54
C ASP A 37 -13.57 -2.49 -16.60
N SER A 38 -13.64 -1.84 -15.45
CA SER A 38 -14.00 -0.42 -15.33
C SER A 38 -12.88 0.54 -15.77
N GLY A 39 -11.63 0.06 -15.88
CA GLY A 39 -10.47 0.90 -16.19
C GLY A 39 -9.95 1.69 -14.99
N TYR A 40 -10.39 1.38 -13.77
CA TYR A 40 -9.96 2.07 -12.56
C TYR A 40 -9.30 1.12 -11.55
N THR A 41 -8.42 1.70 -10.75
CA THR A 41 -7.79 1.03 -9.61
C THR A 41 -7.71 1.99 -8.43
N ARG A 42 -7.60 1.45 -7.21
CA ARG A 42 -7.32 2.23 -6.00
C ARG A 42 -5.90 1.96 -5.57
N ARG A 43 -5.12 3.04 -5.38
CA ARG A 43 -3.73 2.96 -4.92
C ARG A 43 -3.50 3.87 -3.74
N ALA A 44 -2.70 3.38 -2.80
CA ALA A 44 -2.16 4.22 -1.76
C ALA A 44 -1.04 5.07 -2.35
N LEU A 45 -1.21 6.39 -2.34
CA LEU A 45 -0.18 7.35 -2.71
C LEU A 45 0.25 8.12 -1.47
N TYR A 46 1.54 8.16 -1.24
CA TYR A 46 2.13 8.98 -0.20
C TYR A 46 2.13 10.45 -0.62
N ASP A 47 1.57 11.30 0.24
CA ASP A 47 1.60 12.74 0.09
C ASP A 47 2.70 13.33 0.99
N PRO A 48 3.82 13.80 0.41
CA PRO A 48 4.91 14.36 1.19
C PRO A 48 4.54 15.63 1.97
N SER A 49 3.47 16.33 1.58
CA SER A 49 3.04 17.57 2.25
C SER A 49 2.33 17.29 3.58
N SER A 50 1.54 16.23 3.63
CA SER A 50 0.83 15.80 4.85
C SER A 50 1.56 14.72 5.63
N GLY A 51 2.56 14.05 5.01
CA GLY A 51 3.24 12.89 5.60
C GLY A 51 2.34 11.66 5.76
N MET A 52 1.26 11.58 4.98
CA MET A 52 0.28 10.50 5.04
C MET A 52 0.07 9.85 3.67
N SER A 53 -0.27 8.58 3.68
CA SER A 53 -0.72 7.88 2.48
C SER A 53 -2.24 7.99 2.33
N ARG A 54 -2.69 8.30 1.12
CA ARG A 54 -4.12 8.38 0.77
C ARG A 54 -4.45 7.35 -0.29
N LEU A 55 -5.59 6.68 -0.10
CA LEU A 55 -6.11 5.76 -1.09
C LEU A 55 -6.87 6.53 -2.16
N ILE A 56 -6.32 6.65 -3.34
CA ILE A 56 -6.93 7.36 -4.46
C ILE A 56 -7.39 6.41 -5.57
N THR A 57 -8.47 6.80 -6.24
CA THR A 57 -8.96 6.11 -7.43
C THR A 57 -8.35 6.77 -8.66
N GLN A 58 -7.73 5.97 -9.51
CA GLN A 58 -7.07 6.43 -10.73
C GLN A 58 -7.25 5.45 -11.88
N LYS A 59 -6.98 5.88 -13.10
CA LYS A 59 -6.95 5.01 -14.28
C LYS A 59 -5.84 3.96 -14.14
N ILE A 60 -6.10 2.77 -14.68
CA ILE A 60 -5.12 1.70 -14.76
C ILE A 60 -4.10 1.96 -15.88
N SER A 61 -3.02 1.19 -15.87
CA SER A 61 -2.08 1.09 -16.99
C SER A 61 -2.55 0.06 -18.02
N LYS A 62 -1.95 0.10 -19.21
CA LYS A 62 -2.17 -0.91 -20.26
C LYS A 62 -1.76 -2.31 -19.81
N ALA A 63 -0.67 -2.42 -19.05
CA ALA A 63 -0.20 -3.69 -18.50
C ALA A 63 -1.24 -4.30 -17.54
N GLU A 64 -1.84 -3.49 -16.64
CA GLU A 64 -2.90 -3.95 -15.74
C GLU A 64 -4.15 -4.37 -16.51
N ALA A 65 -4.57 -3.58 -17.50
CA ALA A 65 -5.70 -3.94 -18.39
C ALA A 65 -5.48 -5.30 -19.07
N LYS A 66 -4.25 -5.56 -19.55
CA LYS A 66 -3.86 -6.83 -20.17
C LYS A 66 -3.89 -7.98 -19.16
N GLN A 67 -3.42 -7.78 -17.94
CA GLN A 67 -3.46 -8.78 -16.88
C GLN A 67 -4.89 -9.16 -16.50
N ARG A 68 -5.79 -8.17 -16.33
CA ARG A 68 -7.20 -8.38 -16.03
C ARG A 68 -7.90 -9.12 -17.17
N MET A 69 -7.69 -8.70 -18.41
CA MET A 69 -8.20 -9.40 -19.58
C MET A 69 -7.79 -10.86 -19.61
N GLY A 70 -6.51 -11.16 -19.27
CA GLY A 70 -5.98 -12.50 -19.23
C GLY A 70 -6.67 -13.44 -18.22
N ARG A 71 -7.50 -12.92 -17.32
CA ARG A 71 -8.29 -13.75 -16.41
C ARG A 71 -9.42 -14.50 -17.10
N ALA A 72 -10.01 -13.93 -18.16
CA ALA A 72 -11.05 -14.58 -18.93
C ALA A 72 -10.52 -15.73 -19.79
N GLY A 73 -9.27 -15.65 -20.24
CA GLY A 73 -8.67 -16.58 -21.21
C GLY A 73 -7.78 -17.68 -20.64
N ARG A 74 -7.81 -17.98 -19.32
CA ARG A 74 -6.86 -18.92 -18.71
C ARG A 74 -7.09 -20.39 -19.04
N ILE A 75 -8.34 -20.83 -19.11
CA ILE A 75 -8.71 -22.25 -19.26
C ILE A 75 -9.32 -22.50 -20.62
N ALA A 76 -10.05 -21.53 -21.15
CA ALA A 76 -10.73 -21.60 -22.41
C ALA A 76 -10.94 -20.21 -22.97
N GLU A 77 -11.37 -20.09 -24.22
CA GLU A 77 -11.72 -18.82 -24.85
C GLU A 77 -12.69 -18.01 -24.00
N GLY A 78 -12.42 -16.72 -23.84
CA GLY A 78 -13.20 -15.81 -23.00
C GLY A 78 -13.28 -14.41 -23.58
N TRP A 79 -14.09 -13.56 -22.98
CA TRP A 79 -14.37 -12.21 -23.43
C TRP A 79 -13.99 -11.20 -22.35
N CYS A 80 -13.48 -10.02 -22.79
CA CYS A 80 -13.22 -8.88 -21.92
C CYS A 80 -13.93 -7.65 -22.45
N TYR A 81 -14.84 -7.11 -21.65
CA TYR A 81 -15.54 -5.86 -21.90
C TYR A 81 -14.84 -4.74 -21.15
N ARG A 82 -14.30 -3.77 -21.90
CA ARG A 82 -13.56 -2.61 -21.37
C ARG A 82 -14.50 -1.40 -21.37
N TYR A 83 -14.64 -0.76 -20.20
CA TYR A 83 -15.49 0.42 -20.03
C TYR A 83 -14.68 1.72 -20.18
N TRP A 84 -13.94 1.83 -21.28
CA TRP A 84 -13.25 3.04 -21.70
C TRP A 84 -13.12 3.10 -23.22
N SER A 85 -12.88 4.30 -23.74
CA SER A 85 -12.72 4.54 -25.18
C SER A 85 -11.30 4.24 -25.66
N ALA A 86 -11.13 4.08 -26.97
CA ALA A 86 -9.80 3.92 -27.58
C ALA A 86 -8.89 5.13 -27.31
N ASN A 87 -9.44 6.35 -27.25
CA ASN A 87 -8.68 7.54 -26.90
C ASN A 87 -8.17 7.51 -25.46
N GLU A 88 -8.99 7.06 -24.53
CA GLU A 88 -8.58 6.86 -23.12
C GLU A 88 -7.51 5.78 -23.00
N GLU A 89 -7.62 4.68 -23.76
CA GLU A 89 -6.59 3.64 -23.80
C GLU A 89 -5.25 4.19 -24.33
N GLY A 90 -5.30 5.02 -25.36
CA GLY A 90 -4.11 5.70 -25.90
C GLY A 90 -3.39 6.57 -24.86
N ALA A 91 -4.14 7.18 -23.94
CA ALA A 91 -3.61 8.03 -22.88
C ALA A 91 -3.15 7.26 -21.62
N MET A 92 -3.47 5.95 -21.51
CA MET A 92 -3.03 5.14 -20.37
C MET A 92 -1.50 4.96 -20.36
N PRO A 93 -0.87 5.03 -19.17
CA PRO A 93 0.55 4.69 -19.04
C PRO A 93 0.77 3.21 -19.40
N GLU A 94 1.95 2.89 -19.90
CA GLU A 94 2.29 1.51 -20.30
C GLU A 94 2.32 0.58 -19.10
N PHE A 95 2.93 1.02 -17.98
CA PHE A 95 3.07 0.27 -16.74
C PHE A 95 2.52 1.07 -15.56
N PRO A 96 2.12 0.40 -14.45
CA PRO A 96 1.81 1.10 -13.22
C PRO A 96 3.07 1.75 -12.64
N PRO A 97 2.92 2.82 -11.84
CA PRO A 97 4.06 3.39 -11.11
C PRO A 97 4.65 2.33 -10.18
N SER A 98 5.97 2.34 -10.05
CA SER A 98 6.66 1.45 -9.11
C SER A 98 6.40 1.90 -7.66
N GLU A 99 6.52 0.97 -6.71
CA GLU A 99 6.29 1.26 -5.30
C GLU A 99 7.22 2.35 -4.78
N ILE A 100 8.47 2.37 -5.22
CA ILE A 100 9.46 3.39 -4.82
C ILE A 100 9.08 4.81 -5.28
N GLU A 101 8.24 4.93 -6.30
CA GLU A 101 7.75 6.22 -6.80
C GLU A 101 6.54 6.75 -6.01
N ILE A 102 5.79 5.88 -5.34
CA ILE A 102 4.51 6.25 -4.72
C ILE A 102 4.48 6.09 -3.20
N SER A 103 5.38 5.31 -2.61
CA SER A 103 5.41 5.03 -1.18
C SER A 103 6.21 6.06 -0.37
N ASP A 104 6.03 6.07 0.94
CA ASP A 104 6.93 6.76 1.86
C ASP A 104 8.31 6.13 1.82
N LEU A 105 9.35 6.96 1.69
CA LEU A 105 10.73 6.50 1.63
C LEU A 105 11.46 6.57 2.98
N SER A 106 10.80 6.92 4.08
CA SER A 106 11.45 7.15 5.37
C SER A 106 12.07 5.87 5.94
N ASN A 107 11.36 4.74 5.88
CA ASN A 107 11.90 3.45 6.30
C ASN A 107 13.06 3.02 5.39
N PHE A 108 12.93 3.21 4.09
CA PHE A 108 14.00 2.92 3.13
C PHE A 108 15.26 3.77 3.41
N ALA A 109 15.09 5.07 3.66
CA ALA A 109 16.21 5.97 4.01
C ALA A 109 16.88 5.57 5.33
N LEU A 110 16.09 5.10 6.32
CA LEU A 110 16.64 4.59 7.58
C LEU A 110 17.49 3.33 7.35
N GLU A 111 17.02 2.39 6.53
CA GLU A 111 17.78 1.19 6.16
C GLU A 111 19.07 1.52 5.41
N LEU A 112 19.04 2.47 4.48
CA LEU A 112 20.23 2.94 3.79
C LEU A 112 21.27 3.49 4.77
N SER A 113 20.84 4.30 5.75
CA SER A 113 21.70 4.85 6.79
C SER A 113 22.26 3.76 7.70
N LEU A 114 21.46 2.74 8.02
CA LEU A 114 21.86 1.60 8.85
C LEU A 114 22.93 0.76 8.15
N TRP A 115 22.80 0.53 6.85
CA TRP A 115 23.80 -0.19 6.05
C TRP A 115 25.07 0.62 5.78
N GLY A 116 25.02 1.94 5.98
CA GLY A 116 26.12 2.85 5.65
C GLY A 116 26.39 2.92 4.14
N SER A 117 25.38 2.64 3.32
CA SER A 117 25.50 2.60 1.86
C SER A 117 24.95 3.88 1.24
N GLU A 118 25.64 4.39 0.23
CA GLU A 118 25.13 5.50 -0.57
C GLU A 118 24.20 4.98 -1.67
N LEU A 119 23.12 5.72 -1.94
CA LEU A 119 22.18 5.42 -3.02
C LEU A 119 22.88 5.22 -4.38
N LYS A 120 23.96 5.96 -4.61
CA LYS A 120 24.74 5.90 -5.86
C LYS A 120 25.39 4.55 -6.10
N SER A 121 25.70 3.81 -5.04
CA SER A 121 26.33 2.48 -5.12
C SER A 121 25.34 1.36 -5.40
N MET A 122 24.03 1.64 -5.30
CA MET A 122 22.98 0.64 -5.46
C MET A 122 22.44 0.62 -6.89
N LYS A 123 22.08 -0.57 -7.34
CA LYS A 123 21.44 -0.78 -8.66
C LYS A 123 19.92 -0.83 -8.46
N PHE A 124 19.21 0.09 -9.08
CA PHE A 124 17.75 0.16 -9.07
C PHE A 124 17.19 -0.06 -10.48
N LEU A 125 16.08 -0.75 -10.57
CA LEU A 125 15.28 -0.79 -11.78
C LEU A 125 14.63 0.58 -12.02
N THR A 126 14.03 1.14 -10.98
CA THR A 126 13.51 2.51 -10.94
C THR A 126 14.15 3.22 -9.76
N LYS A 127 14.84 4.33 -10.00
CA LYS A 127 15.49 5.10 -8.93
C LYS A 127 14.46 5.91 -8.16
N PRO A 128 14.62 6.04 -6.83
CA PRO A 128 13.78 6.95 -6.05
C PRO A 128 13.99 8.39 -6.51
N GLU A 129 12.93 9.17 -6.48
CA GLU A 129 12.99 10.59 -6.78
C GLU A 129 13.83 11.33 -5.71
N PRO A 130 14.86 12.11 -6.11
CA PRO A 130 15.76 12.76 -5.16
C PRO A 130 15.04 13.63 -4.12
N ALA A 131 14.06 14.43 -4.55
CA ALA A 131 13.31 15.31 -3.66
C ALA A 131 12.50 14.54 -2.58
N ARG A 132 11.98 13.36 -2.92
CA ARG A 132 11.26 12.51 -1.96
C ARG A 132 12.20 11.85 -0.96
N LEU A 133 13.37 11.42 -1.42
CA LEU A 133 14.40 10.86 -0.55
C LEU A 133 14.98 11.92 0.40
N GLU A 134 15.18 13.15 -0.08
CA GLU A 134 15.60 14.29 0.73
C GLU A 134 14.61 14.57 1.86
N LYS A 135 13.31 14.60 1.57
CA LYS A 135 12.26 14.74 2.60
C LYS A 135 12.26 13.58 3.61
N ALA A 136 12.54 12.37 3.15
CA ALA A 136 12.66 11.21 4.04
C ALA A 136 13.84 11.39 5.02
N TYR A 137 15.00 11.84 4.54
CA TYR A 137 16.15 12.13 5.38
C TYR A 137 15.90 13.33 6.32
N GLU A 138 15.22 14.36 5.85
CA GLU A 138 14.82 15.48 6.70
C GLU A 138 13.97 15.01 7.88
N LEU A 139 12.98 14.14 7.62
CA LEU A 139 12.18 13.52 8.69
C LEU A 139 13.04 12.72 9.65
N LEU A 140 13.96 11.88 9.15
CA LEU A 140 14.85 11.09 10.00
C LEU A 140 15.75 11.96 10.87
N TYR A 141 16.26 13.06 10.33
CA TYR A 141 17.04 14.04 11.08
C TYR A 141 16.19 14.71 12.18
N GLN A 142 14.98 15.15 11.87
CA GLN A 142 14.04 15.73 12.85
C GLN A 142 13.71 14.76 13.99
N LEU A 143 13.59 13.47 13.69
CA LEU A 143 13.37 12.42 14.69
C LEU A 143 14.66 12.07 15.47
N GLY A 144 15.83 12.62 15.11
CA GLY A 144 17.11 12.29 15.69
C GLY A 144 17.62 10.88 15.31
N ALA A 145 17.04 10.28 14.28
CA ALA A 145 17.43 8.96 13.78
C ALA A 145 18.71 8.98 12.94
N THR A 146 18.98 10.10 12.26
CA THR A 146 20.20 10.33 11.49
C THR A 146 20.83 11.66 11.84
N THR A 147 22.12 11.82 11.51
CA THR A 147 22.80 13.13 11.50
C THR A 147 22.43 13.88 10.23
N ILE A 148 22.89 15.15 10.13
CA ILE A 148 22.73 15.97 8.93
C ILE A 148 23.43 15.38 7.69
N GLU A 149 24.46 14.56 7.90
CA GLU A 149 25.16 13.80 6.85
C GLU A 149 24.51 12.44 6.56
N ASN A 150 23.26 12.23 7.02
CA ASN A 150 22.50 10.99 6.85
C ASN A 150 23.12 9.75 7.49
N LYS A 151 24.04 9.92 8.46
CA LYS A 151 24.62 8.81 9.22
C LYS A 151 23.69 8.38 10.33
N ILE A 152 23.57 7.07 10.52
CA ILE A 152 22.71 6.49 11.56
C ILE A 152 23.17 6.91 12.96
N THR A 153 22.25 7.27 13.83
CA THR A 153 22.50 7.54 15.25
C THR A 153 22.18 6.31 16.11
N PRO A 154 22.59 6.26 17.38
CA PRO A 154 22.14 5.21 18.31
C PRO A 154 20.62 5.12 18.41
N HIS A 155 19.92 6.26 18.40
CA HIS A 155 18.45 6.30 18.37
C HIS A 155 17.91 5.71 17.06
N GLY A 156 18.50 6.02 15.91
CA GLY A 156 18.15 5.44 14.63
C GLY A 156 18.28 3.90 14.62
N GLN A 157 19.37 3.38 15.22
CA GLN A 157 19.55 1.93 15.38
C GLN A 157 18.48 1.29 16.26
N GLU A 158 18.04 1.96 17.33
CA GLU A 158 16.97 1.45 18.18
C GLU A 158 15.61 1.44 17.47
N ILE A 159 15.26 2.52 16.76
CA ILE A 159 13.98 2.58 16.08
C ILE A 159 13.90 1.65 14.85
N SER A 160 15.02 1.32 14.22
CA SER A 160 15.04 0.38 13.09
C SER A 160 14.64 -1.05 13.47
N LYS A 161 14.67 -1.40 14.76
CA LYS A 161 14.24 -2.71 15.25
C LYS A 161 12.72 -2.89 15.27
N PHE A 162 11.95 -1.81 15.16
CA PHE A 162 10.49 -1.87 15.16
C PHE A 162 9.96 -2.08 13.73
N PRO A 163 9.09 -3.09 13.50
CA PRO A 163 8.52 -3.38 12.18
C PRO A 163 7.36 -2.44 11.85
N CYS A 164 7.58 -1.13 11.94
CA CYS A 164 6.56 -0.12 11.70
C CYS A 164 7.17 1.16 11.09
N HIS A 165 6.32 2.10 10.73
CA HIS A 165 6.75 3.40 10.21
C HIS A 165 7.64 4.15 11.21
N VAL A 166 8.69 4.84 10.75
CA VAL A 166 9.70 5.52 11.59
C VAL A 166 9.10 6.45 12.66
N ARG A 167 7.99 7.13 12.38
CA ARG A 167 7.27 7.98 13.35
C ARG A 167 6.71 7.16 14.52
N LEU A 168 6.12 6.00 14.22
CA LEU A 168 5.59 5.10 15.23
C LEU A 168 6.72 4.42 16.00
N ALA A 169 7.76 3.99 15.33
CA ALA A 169 8.96 3.44 15.94
C ALA A 169 9.61 4.44 16.93
N HIS A 170 9.71 5.71 16.53
CA HIS A 170 10.17 6.79 17.41
C HIS A 170 9.26 6.95 18.64
N MET A 171 7.92 6.99 18.43
CA MET A 171 6.95 7.08 19.53
C MET A 171 7.09 5.88 20.49
N LEU A 172 7.16 4.65 19.97
CA LEU A 172 7.32 3.44 20.76
C LEU A 172 8.61 3.44 21.57
N ASN A 173 9.72 3.88 20.98
CA ASN A 173 11.00 3.98 21.64
C ASN A 173 11.00 5.03 22.77
N LYS A 174 10.34 6.19 22.56
CA LYS A 174 10.30 7.29 23.53
C LYS A 174 9.27 7.07 24.64
N ALA A 175 8.06 6.62 24.31
CA ALA A 175 6.96 6.48 25.26
C ALA A 175 6.82 5.06 25.83
N GLY A 176 7.57 4.09 25.29
CA GLY A 176 7.60 2.71 25.76
C GLY A 176 6.27 1.98 25.60
N LYS A 177 6.03 0.98 26.41
CA LYS A 177 4.89 0.05 26.30
C LYS A 177 3.52 0.73 26.27
N LYS A 178 3.37 1.89 26.92
CA LYS A 178 2.10 2.63 26.96
C LYS A 178 1.63 3.11 25.59
N SER A 179 2.54 3.32 24.67
CA SER A 179 2.22 3.77 23.30
C SER A 179 1.92 2.61 22.34
N ALA A 180 2.08 1.35 22.76
CA ALA A 180 1.90 0.20 21.88
C ALA A 180 0.46 0.09 21.34
N ILE A 181 -0.55 0.35 22.17
CA ILE A 181 -1.96 0.37 21.75
C ILE A 181 -2.17 1.44 20.70
N ILE A 182 -1.63 2.64 20.92
CA ILE A 182 -1.75 3.76 19.96
C ILE A 182 -1.09 3.37 18.62
N ALA A 183 0.10 2.79 18.65
CA ALA A 183 0.78 2.34 17.45
C ALA A 183 -0.01 1.27 16.70
N ALA A 184 -0.59 0.30 17.42
CA ALA A 184 -1.42 -0.75 16.84
C ALA A 184 -2.68 -0.19 16.17
N LEU A 185 -3.39 0.73 16.84
CA LEU A 185 -4.59 1.37 16.30
C LEU A 185 -4.28 2.24 15.06
N LEU A 186 -3.12 2.91 15.02
CA LEU A 186 -2.70 3.72 13.87
C LEU A 186 -2.23 2.89 12.66
N GLN A 187 -1.80 1.65 12.87
CA GLN A 187 -1.34 0.77 11.79
C GLN A 187 -2.45 -0.09 11.17
N ASN A 188 -3.53 -0.29 11.90
CA ASN A 188 -4.61 -1.17 11.48
C ASN A 188 -5.84 -0.38 11.00
N LYS A 189 -6.81 -1.11 10.45
CA LYS A 189 -8.12 -0.52 10.15
C LYS A 189 -8.77 -0.05 11.45
N ASP A 190 -9.55 1.03 11.34
CA ASP A 190 -10.33 1.53 12.46
C ASP A 190 -11.27 0.43 13.00
N ILE A 191 -11.14 0.13 14.28
CA ILE A 191 -11.98 -0.87 14.95
C ILE A 191 -13.43 -0.38 15.16
N LEU A 192 -13.63 0.94 15.19
CA LEU A 192 -14.93 1.60 15.32
C LEU A 192 -15.35 2.29 14.00
N PHE A 193 -15.18 1.62 12.86
CA PHE A 193 -15.41 2.21 11.53
C PHE A 193 -16.84 2.69 11.28
N ASN A 194 -17.82 2.23 12.05
CA ASN A 194 -19.22 2.67 11.98
C ASN A 194 -19.53 3.85 12.92
N GLU A 195 -18.63 4.20 13.80
CA GLU A 195 -18.75 5.33 14.73
C GLU A 195 -18.27 6.61 14.02
N GLY A 196 -19.13 7.59 13.88
CA GLY A 196 -18.78 8.87 13.23
C GLY A 196 -17.81 9.76 14.03
N SER A 197 -17.35 9.30 15.20
CA SER A 197 -16.43 10.02 16.07
C SER A 197 -14.97 9.81 15.65
N SER A 198 -14.18 10.87 15.62
CA SER A 198 -12.73 10.85 15.48
C SER A 198 -11.98 10.75 16.82
N ASP A 199 -12.71 10.60 17.94
CA ASP A 199 -12.11 10.48 19.27
C ASP A 199 -11.30 9.18 19.39
N PHE A 200 -10.01 9.35 19.64
CA PHE A 200 -9.07 8.25 19.75
C PHE A 200 -9.19 7.51 21.10
N GLN A 201 -9.65 8.19 22.15
CA GLN A 201 -9.85 7.58 23.46
C GLN A 201 -10.91 6.47 23.42
N LEU A 202 -12.00 6.68 22.68
CA LEU A 202 -13.04 5.65 22.50
C LEU A 202 -12.48 4.34 21.92
N ARG A 203 -11.51 4.45 21.00
CA ARG A 203 -10.83 3.29 20.39
C ARG A 203 -9.91 2.58 21.36
N ILE A 204 -9.23 3.34 22.20
CA ILE A 204 -8.36 2.79 23.26
C ILE A 204 -9.22 2.02 24.28
N ASP A 205 -10.30 2.63 24.73
CA ASP A 205 -11.20 2.04 25.72
C ASP A 205 -11.82 0.74 25.17
N HIS A 206 -12.37 0.80 23.95
CA HIS A 206 -12.92 -0.39 23.27
C HIS A 206 -11.88 -1.52 23.12
N PHE A 207 -10.66 -1.20 22.73
CA PHE A 207 -9.58 -2.18 22.60
C PHE A 207 -9.20 -2.81 23.96
N GLN A 208 -9.27 -2.04 25.05
CA GLN A 208 -8.97 -2.53 26.40
C GLN A 208 -10.08 -3.41 26.95
N ASP A 209 -11.34 -3.14 26.59
CA ASP A 209 -12.50 -3.93 27.01
C ASP A 209 -12.58 -5.30 26.33
N GLU A 210 -11.91 -5.46 25.16
CA GLU A 210 -11.86 -6.73 24.44
C GLU A 210 -10.67 -7.63 24.83
N LEU A 211 -9.72 -7.15 25.63
CA LEU A 211 -8.56 -7.91 26.11
C LEU A 211 -8.86 -8.60 27.46
#